data_d7615f2b006f9a1c3d839858fde3997f
#
_entry.id   d7615f2b006f9a1c3d839858fde3997f
#
_cell.length_a   1.000
_cell.length_b   1.000
_cell.length_c   1.000
_cell.angle_alpha   90.00
_cell.angle_beta   90.00
_cell.angle_gamma   90.00
#
_symmetry.space_group_name_H-M   'P 1'
#
loop_
_entity.id
_entity.type
_entity.pdbx_description
1 polymer ?
#
loop_
_entity_poly.entity_id
_entity_poly.type
_entity_poly.pdbx_seq_one_letter_code
_entity_poly.pdbx_strand_id
1 'polypeptide(L)'
;DKYFDEDHSNLIVGPVNKPRWIYSVSKQLLDRVIWAYGEKEGLQFTLFRPFNWMGPRLDNLNAARIGSSRAITQLILNLVEGSPIKLIDGGKQKRCFTDIRDGIEALYRIIENAGNRCDGEIINIGNPENEASIEELGEMLLASFEKHPLRHHFPPFAGFRVVESSSYYGKGYQDVEH
;
A
#
# COMPACT_ATOMS: atom_id res chain seq x y z
N ASP A 1 -3.54 -0.92 18.66
CA ASP A 1 -4.91 -1.15 18.21
C ASP A 1 -4.89 -2.06 16.99
N LYS A 2 -5.83 -3.01 16.91
CA LYS A 2 -5.92 -3.97 15.80
C LYS A 2 -6.44 -3.33 14.51
N TYR A 3 -7.21 -2.27 14.64
CA TYR A 3 -7.81 -1.54 13.52
C TYR A 3 -7.54 -0.04 13.65
N PHE A 4 -7.40 0.64 12.53
CA PHE A 4 -7.33 2.09 12.50
C PHE A 4 -8.72 2.68 12.57
N ASP A 5 -8.89 3.63 13.50
CA ASP A 5 -10.09 4.44 13.68
C ASP A 5 -9.82 5.86 13.18
N GLU A 6 -10.76 6.44 12.46
CA GLU A 6 -10.61 7.73 11.81
C GLU A 6 -10.43 8.87 12.82
N ASP A 7 -11.12 8.80 13.95
CA ASP A 7 -11.19 9.88 14.94
C ASP A 7 -10.24 9.66 16.13
N HIS A 8 -9.96 8.40 16.48
CA HIS A 8 -9.28 8.07 17.74
C HIS A 8 -7.87 7.52 17.56
N SER A 9 -7.48 7.07 16.36
CA SER A 9 -6.13 6.57 16.14
C SER A 9 -5.10 7.68 16.13
N ASN A 10 -4.17 7.66 17.09
CA ASN A 10 -3.07 8.60 17.15
C ASN A 10 -2.04 8.32 16.05
N LEU A 11 -1.66 9.37 15.34
CA LEU A 11 -0.58 9.31 14.35
C LEU A 11 0.72 9.77 15.02
N ILE A 12 1.50 8.81 15.51
CA ILE A 12 2.81 9.06 16.09
C ILE A 12 3.87 8.82 15.02
N VAL A 13 4.70 9.83 14.79
CA VAL A 13 5.82 9.76 13.84
C VAL A 13 7.15 9.64 14.57
N GLY A 14 8.13 9.02 13.95
CA GLY A 14 9.45 8.82 14.52
C GLY A 14 10.35 10.07 14.44
N PRO A 15 11.62 9.94 14.84
CA PRO A 15 12.58 11.04 14.90
C PRO A 15 12.80 11.72 13.54
N VAL A 16 13.06 13.03 13.57
CA VAL A 16 13.25 13.88 12.38
C VAL A 16 14.37 13.38 11.45
N ASN A 17 15.40 12.78 12.00
CA ASN A 17 16.52 12.23 11.25
C ASN A 17 16.24 10.88 10.55
N LYS A 18 14.97 10.45 10.54
CA LYS A 18 14.52 9.24 9.84
C LYS A 18 13.69 9.62 8.61
N PRO A 19 14.26 9.58 7.38
CA PRO A 19 13.58 10.04 6.16
C PRO A 19 12.27 9.34 5.87
N ARG A 20 12.06 8.12 6.36
CA ARG A 20 10.83 7.35 6.22
C ARG A 20 9.57 8.14 6.61
N TRP A 21 9.68 8.99 7.63
CA TRP A 21 8.52 9.71 8.17
C TRP A 21 8.11 10.95 7.36
N ILE A 22 8.92 11.39 6.39
CA ILE A 22 8.63 12.55 5.54
C ILE A 22 7.28 12.38 4.85
N TYR A 23 7.03 11.21 4.27
CA TYR A 23 5.75 10.93 3.59
C TYR A 23 4.57 11.02 4.55
N SER A 24 4.63 10.34 5.70
CA SER A 24 3.55 10.34 6.69
C SER A 24 3.27 11.73 7.24
N VAL A 25 4.32 12.50 7.56
CA VAL A 25 4.19 13.89 8.03
C VAL A 25 3.56 14.78 6.97
N SER A 26 3.98 14.66 5.70
CA SER A 26 3.41 15.47 4.62
C SER A 26 1.93 15.18 4.40
N LYS A 27 1.50 13.92 4.48
CA LYS A 27 0.08 13.55 4.39
C LYS A 27 -0.73 14.09 5.56
N GLN A 28 -0.22 13.97 6.80
CA GLN A 28 -0.86 14.56 7.97
C GLN A 28 -0.99 16.09 7.87
N LEU A 29 0.04 16.76 7.36
CA LEU A 29 -0.02 18.20 7.17
C LEU A 29 -1.11 18.61 6.19
N LEU A 30 -1.22 17.89 5.06
CA LEU A 30 -2.28 18.13 4.06
C LEU A 30 -3.68 17.94 4.65
N ASP A 31 -3.90 16.85 5.39
CA ASP A 31 -5.17 16.58 6.07
C ASP A 31 -5.56 17.75 6.97
N ARG A 32 -4.64 18.23 7.81
CA ARG A 32 -4.86 19.35 8.72
C ARG A 32 -5.13 20.67 8.02
N VAL A 33 -4.44 20.95 6.92
CA VAL A 33 -4.66 22.14 6.11
C VAL A 33 -6.05 22.13 5.49
N ILE A 34 -6.45 21.00 4.88
CA ILE A 34 -7.78 20.85 4.29
C ILE A 34 -8.87 21.02 5.36
N TRP A 35 -8.70 20.37 6.51
CA TRP A 35 -9.61 20.48 7.64
C TRP A 35 -9.78 21.93 8.10
N ALA A 36 -8.68 22.65 8.27
CA ALA A 36 -8.72 24.07 8.69
C ALA A 36 -9.42 24.96 7.67
N TYR A 37 -9.29 24.69 6.36
CA TYR A 37 -10.07 25.40 5.31
C TYR A 37 -11.55 25.06 5.39
N GLY A 38 -11.90 23.81 5.69
CA GLY A 38 -13.28 23.41 5.93
C GLY A 38 -13.92 24.22 7.05
N GLU A 39 -13.25 24.29 8.21
CA GLU A 39 -13.76 25.00 9.37
C GLU A 39 -13.85 26.52 9.18
N LYS A 40 -12.85 27.12 8.56
CA LYS A 40 -12.75 28.59 8.47
C LYS A 40 -13.42 29.19 7.25
N GLU A 41 -13.33 28.51 6.10
CA GLU A 41 -13.76 29.04 4.81
C GLU A 41 -14.96 28.29 4.24
N GLY A 42 -15.47 27.27 4.94
CA GLY A 42 -16.59 26.47 4.48
C GLY A 42 -16.27 25.58 3.26
N LEU A 43 -15.00 25.21 3.06
CA LEU A 43 -14.62 24.28 2.01
C LEU A 43 -15.30 22.93 2.26
N GLN A 44 -16.07 22.44 1.31
CA GLN A 44 -16.59 21.08 1.34
C GLN A 44 -15.48 20.11 0.92
N PHE A 45 -15.25 19.08 1.73
CA PHE A 45 -14.19 18.09 1.48
C PHE A 45 -14.56 16.74 2.05
N THR A 46 -13.91 15.71 1.54
CA THR A 46 -13.83 14.38 2.16
C THR A 46 -12.37 13.94 2.13
N LEU A 47 -11.82 13.56 3.27
CA LEU A 47 -10.50 12.93 3.34
C LEU A 47 -10.68 11.42 3.24
N PHE A 48 -9.94 10.77 2.35
CA PHE A 48 -9.98 9.32 2.29
C PHE A 48 -8.57 8.73 2.37
N ARG A 49 -8.46 7.57 2.99
CA ARG A 49 -7.21 6.84 3.20
C ARG A 49 -7.27 5.48 2.52
N PRO A 50 -6.64 5.32 1.33
CA PRO A 50 -6.64 4.06 0.61
C PRO A 50 -5.62 3.07 1.20
N PHE A 51 -6.07 1.85 1.52
CA PHE A 51 -5.20 0.80 2.05
C PHE A 51 -4.79 -0.18 0.94
N ASN A 52 -3.55 -0.05 0.46
CA ASN A 52 -2.89 -0.93 -0.51
C ASN A 52 -3.82 -1.37 -1.66
N TRP A 53 -4.43 -0.39 -2.33
CA TRP A 53 -5.25 -0.68 -3.51
C TRP A 53 -4.41 -1.34 -4.58
N MET A 54 -4.92 -2.41 -5.16
CA MET A 54 -4.25 -3.16 -6.20
C MET A 54 -5.20 -3.54 -7.33
N GLY A 55 -4.67 -3.56 -8.55
CA GLY A 55 -5.42 -3.90 -9.74
C GLY A 55 -4.62 -3.65 -11.01
N PRO A 56 -5.19 -3.97 -12.17
CA PRO A 56 -4.54 -3.73 -13.46
C PRO A 56 -4.19 -2.25 -13.64
N ARG A 57 -3.02 -1.98 -14.21
CA ARG A 57 -2.50 -0.63 -14.54
C ARG A 57 -2.12 0.23 -13.32
N LEU A 58 -2.01 -0.38 -12.14
CA LEU A 58 -1.58 0.32 -10.94
C LEU A 58 -0.18 0.90 -11.09
N ASP A 59 0.72 0.10 -11.63
CA ASP A 59 2.11 0.42 -11.95
C ASP A 59 2.48 -0.21 -13.30
N ASN A 60 3.74 -0.06 -13.70
CA ASN A 60 4.30 -0.77 -14.85
C ASN A 60 5.64 -1.44 -14.48
N LEU A 61 6.06 -2.41 -15.28
CA LEU A 61 7.28 -3.18 -15.00
C LEU A 61 8.56 -2.32 -15.08
N ASN A 62 8.55 -1.22 -15.83
CA ASN A 62 9.71 -0.32 -15.86
C ASN A 62 9.88 0.41 -14.52
N ALA A 63 8.77 0.82 -13.88
CA ALA A 63 8.80 1.37 -12.53
C ALA A 63 9.40 0.36 -11.52
N ALA A 64 9.05 -0.92 -11.68
CA ALA A 64 9.63 -1.98 -10.85
C ALA A 64 11.14 -2.15 -11.08
N ARG A 65 11.61 -2.11 -12.34
CA ARG A 65 13.05 -2.22 -12.67
C ARG A 65 13.90 -1.12 -12.04
N ILE A 66 13.36 0.07 -11.92
CA ILE A 66 14.06 1.21 -11.28
C ILE A 66 13.75 1.35 -9.79
N GLY A 67 13.04 0.38 -9.18
CA GLY A 67 12.75 0.34 -7.75
C GLY A 67 11.74 1.39 -7.27
N SER A 68 10.89 1.92 -8.14
CA SER A 68 9.88 2.94 -7.80
C SER A 68 8.44 2.41 -7.80
N SER A 69 8.25 1.10 -7.95
CA SER A 69 6.94 0.46 -7.95
C SER A 69 6.49 0.06 -6.53
N ARG A 70 5.20 -0.27 -6.44
CA ARG A 70 4.67 -0.95 -5.26
C ARG A 70 5.17 -2.40 -5.16
N ALA A 71 5.12 -2.96 -3.95
CA ALA A 71 5.61 -4.31 -3.66
C ALA A 71 5.02 -5.37 -4.62
N ILE A 72 3.71 -5.38 -4.85
CA ILE A 72 3.07 -6.35 -5.74
C ILE A 72 3.63 -6.32 -7.16
N THR A 73 3.89 -5.13 -7.71
CA THR A 73 4.47 -5.00 -9.05
C THR A 73 5.92 -5.48 -9.09
N GLN A 74 6.66 -5.27 -8.02
CA GLN A 74 8.01 -5.81 -7.88
C GLN A 74 8.01 -7.35 -7.83
N LEU A 75 7.08 -7.94 -7.08
CA LEU A 75 6.93 -9.41 -7.02
C LEU A 75 6.58 -9.98 -8.40
N ILE A 76 5.65 -9.35 -9.13
CA ILE A 76 5.29 -9.75 -10.49
C ILE A 76 6.51 -9.66 -11.42
N LEU A 77 7.29 -8.59 -11.37
CA LEU A 77 8.52 -8.45 -12.17
C LEU A 77 9.49 -9.61 -11.89
N ASN A 78 9.70 -9.95 -10.61
CA ASN A 78 10.60 -11.05 -10.25
C ASN A 78 10.14 -12.38 -10.85
N LEU A 79 8.83 -12.67 -10.84
CA LEU A 79 8.27 -13.87 -11.47
C LEU A 79 8.45 -13.88 -12.99
N VAL A 80 8.16 -12.77 -13.65
CA VAL A 80 8.26 -12.61 -15.11
C VAL A 80 9.71 -12.70 -15.60
N GLU A 81 10.65 -12.19 -14.85
CA GLU A 81 12.09 -12.23 -15.20
C GLU A 81 12.83 -13.45 -14.64
N GLY A 82 12.14 -14.33 -13.90
CA GLY A 82 12.73 -15.51 -13.27
C GLY A 82 13.78 -15.18 -12.20
N SER A 83 13.73 -13.96 -11.65
CA SER A 83 14.64 -13.52 -10.60
C SER A 83 14.09 -13.86 -9.21
N PRO A 84 14.95 -13.97 -8.17
CA PRO A 84 14.46 -14.32 -6.84
C PRO A 84 13.61 -13.20 -6.23
N ILE A 85 12.53 -13.57 -5.56
CA ILE A 85 11.77 -12.66 -4.70
C ILE A 85 12.55 -12.43 -3.40
N LYS A 86 12.88 -11.17 -3.13
CA LYS A 86 13.56 -10.77 -1.90
C LYS A 86 12.53 -10.51 -0.80
N LEU A 87 12.57 -11.32 0.25
CA LEU A 87 11.76 -11.16 1.45
C LEU A 87 12.57 -10.40 2.51
N ILE A 88 12.24 -9.14 2.70
CA ILE A 88 12.92 -8.29 3.69
C ILE A 88 12.53 -8.78 5.08
N ASP A 89 13.52 -9.12 5.90
CA ASP A 89 13.36 -9.69 7.24
C ASP A 89 12.36 -10.87 7.26
N GLY A 90 12.37 -11.68 6.18
CA GLY A 90 11.48 -12.82 6.01
C GLY A 90 10.10 -12.49 5.44
N GLY A 91 9.80 -11.24 5.13
CA GLY A 91 8.52 -10.84 4.50
C GLY A 91 7.30 -11.00 5.41
N LYS A 92 7.48 -11.00 6.73
CA LYS A 92 6.41 -11.25 7.72
C LYS A 92 5.49 -10.06 7.95
N GLN A 93 5.89 -8.86 7.50
CA GLN A 93 5.08 -7.66 7.62
C GLN A 93 3.77 -7.82 6.85
N LYS A 94 2.67 -7.65 7.57
CA LYS A 94 1.33 -7.80 7.05
C LYS A 94 0.78 -6.49 6.48
N ARG A 95 -0.09 -6.61 5.50
CA ARG A 95 -0.84 -5.50 4.88
C ARG A 95 -2.22 -5.96 4.49
N CYS A 96 -3.20 -5.07 4.63
CA CYS A 96 -4.52 -5.26 4.03
C CYS A 96 -4.46 -4.85 2.56
N PHE A 97 -4.99 -5.68 1.68
CA PHE A 97 -5.05 -5.40 0.25
C PHE A 97 -6.50 -5.19 -0.19
N THR A 98 -6.71 -4.21 -1.06
CA THR A 98 -8.05 -3.86 -1.55
C THR A 98 -8.07 -3.88 -3.06
N ASP A 99 -9.07 -4.52 -3.65
CA ASP A 99 -9.26 -4.50 -5.11
C ASP A 99 -9.56 -3.06 -5.56
N ILE A 100 -8.95 -2.64 -6.65
CA ILE A 100 -9.15 -1.28 -7.19
C ILE A 100 -10.61 -1.00 -7.55
N ARG A 101 -11.40 -2.02 -7.89
CA ARG A 101 -12.82 -1.86 -8.20
C ARG A 101 -13.61 -1.42 -6.97
N ASP A 102 -13.30 -1.97 -5.80
CA ASP A 102 -13.92 -1.57 -4.53
C ASP A 102 -13.52 -0.14 -4.17
N GLY A 103 -12.25 0.21 -4.40
CA GLY A 103 -11.77 1.58 -4.22
C GLY A 103 -12.46 2.58 -5.14
N ILE A 104 -12.64 2.25 -6.42
CA ILE A 104 -13.35 3.10 -7.39
C ILE A 104 -14.81 3.26 -7.01
N GLU A 105 -15.48 2.19 -6.61
CA GLU A 105 -16.88 2.24 -6.14
C GLU A 105 -17.02 3.14 -4.92
N ALA A 106 -16.11 3.02 -3.95
CA ALA A 106 -16.10 3.91 -2.79
C ALA A 106 -15.92 5.38 -3.18
N LEU A 107 -14.96 5.68 -4.08
CA LEU A 107 -14.77 7.06 -4.58
C LEU A 107 -15.99 7.58 -5.34
N TYR A 108 -16.64 6.74 -6.14
CA TYR A 108 -17.85 7.11 -6.83
C TYR A 108 -18.95 7.54 -5.84
N ARG A 109 -19.17 6.77 -4.78
CA ARG A 109 -20.14 7.10 -3.72
C ARG A 109 -19.78 8.37 -2.96
N ILE A 110 -18.50 8.62 -2.71
CA ILE A 110 -18.02 9.86 -2.10
C ILE A 110 -18.34 11.05 -3.01
N ILE A 111 -18.12 10.93 -4.32
CA ILE A 111 -18.41 12.00 -5.30
C ILE A 111 -19.91 12.24 -5.44
N GLU A 112 -20.74 11.19 -5.46
CA GLU A 112 -22.19 11.33 -5.46
C GLU A 112 -22.73 12.01 -4.19
N ASN A 113 -22.03 11.81 -3.08
CA ASN A 113 -22.30 12.43 -1.78
C ASN A 113 -23.80 12.47 -1.40
N ALA A 114 -24.47 11.35 -1.55
CA ALA A 114 -25.92 11.25 -1.35
C ALA A 114 -26.33 11.71 0.06
N GLY A 115 -27.08 12.80 0.13
CA GLY A 115 -27.52 13.40 1.39
C GLY A 115 -26.41 14.10 2.16
N ASN A 116 -25.35 14.54 1.50
CA ASN A 116 -24.20 15.26 2.08
C ASN A 116 -23.48 14.50 3.20
N ARG A 117 -23.52 13.17 3.16
CA ARG A 117 -22.96 12.32 4.23
C ARG A 117 -21.46 12.21 4.24
N CYS A 118 -20.80 12.66 3.19
CA CYS A 118 -19.34 12.61 3.07
C CYS A 118 -18.67 13.97 3.33
N ASP A 119 -19.45 15.03 3.50
CA ASP A 119 -18.91 16.37 3.74
C ASP A 119 -18.26 16.46 5.12
N GLY A 120 -16.99 16.84 5.17
CA GLY A 120 -16.21 16.95 6.40
C GLY A 120 -15.78 15.61 6.99
N GLU A 121 -15.95 14.51 6.27
CA GLU A 121 -15.66 13.17 6.80
C GLU A 121 -14.24 12.70 6.47
N ILE A 122 -13.73 11.82 7.33
CA ILE A 122 -12.50 11.04 7.11
C ILE A 122 -12.93 9.59 6.91
N ILE A 123 -12.54 8.97 5.79
CA ILE A 123 -12.99 7.63 5.42
C ILE A 123 -11.79 6.71 5.14
N ASN A 124 -11.65 5.64 5.89
CA ASN A 124 -10.71 4.57 5.59
C ASN A 124 -11.30 3.65 4.52
N ILE A 125 -10.60 3.47 3.40
CA ILE A 125 -11.06 2.60 2.31
C ILE A 125 -10.11 1.41 2.18
N GLY A 126 -10.50 0.32 2.80
CA GLY A 126 -9.71 -0.91 2.86
C GLY A 126 -10.57 -2.13 3.19
N ASN A 127 -10.01 -3.32 3.02
CA ASN A 127 -10.64 -4.56 3.46
C ASN A 127 -9.81 -5.20 4.58
N PRO A 128 -10.21 -5.07 5.85
CA PRO A 128 -9.45 -5.61 6.97
C PRO A 128 -9.42 -7.14 7.01
N GLU A 129 -10.34 -7.81 6.31
CA GLU A 129 -10.37 -9.27 6.22
C GLU A 129 -9.40 -9.83 5.17
N ASN A 130 -8.91 -8.99 4.26
CA ASN A 130 -7.97 -9.37 3.21
C ASN A 130 -6.54 -8.96 3.59
N GLU A 131 -6.08 -9.48 4.71
CA GLU A 131 -4.73 -9.26 5.22
C GLU A 131 -3.80 -10.38 4.75
N ALA A 132 -2.62 -10.04 4.28
CA ALA A 132 -1.56 -10.99 3.96
C ALA A 132 -0.19 -10.39 4.27
N SER A 133 0.77 -11.26 4.63
CA SER A 133 2.18 -10.90 4.66
C SER A 133 2.75 -10.79 3.24
N ILE A 134 3.89 -10.15 3.09
CA ILE A 134 4.58 -10.07 1.79
C ILE A 134 5.02 -11.46 1.31
N GLU A 135 5.37 -12.36 2.23
CA GLU A 135 5.68 -13.75 1.93
C GLU A 135 4.45 -14.47 1.36
N GLU A 136 3.31 -14.44 2.08
CA GLU A 136 2.04 -15.03 1.64
C GLU A 136 1.57 -14.45 0.30
N LEU A 137 1.69 -13.14 0.09
CA LEU A 137 1.39 -12.51 -1.19
C LEU A 137 2.27 -13.05 -2.32
N GLY A 138 3.57 -13.23 -2.05
CA GLY A 138 4.51 -13.81 -3.00
C GLY A 138 4.15 -15.26 -3.37
N GLU A 139 3.75 -16.07 -2.40
CA GLU A 139 3.30 -17.46 -2.61
C GLU A 139 2.00 -17.52 -3.43
N MET A 140 1.02 -16.67 -3.11
CA MET A 140 -0.24 -16.57 -3.87
C MET A 140 0.01 -16.16 -5.33
N LEU A 141 0.90 -15.19 -5.55
CA LEU A 141 1.28 -14.75 -6.89
C LEU A 141 2.00 -15.87 -7.65
N LEU A 142 2.93 -16.57 -7.01
CA LEU A 142 3.63 -17.71 -7.61
C LEU A 142 2.63 -18.81 -8.01
N ALA A 143 1.73 -19.18 -7.10
CA ALA A 143 0.71 -20.20 -7.37
C ALA A 143 -0.21 -19.83 -8.55
N SER A 144 -0.55 -18.54 -8.68
CA SER A 144 -1.32 -18.02 -9.80
C SER A 144 -0.51 -17.98 -11.09
N PHE A 145 0.76 -17.58 -11.01
CA PHE A 145 1.68 -17.51 -12.13
C PHE A 145 1.97 -18.88 -12.73
N GLU A 146 2.19 -19.92 -11.90
CA GLU A 146 2.45 -21.29 -12.35
C GLU A 146 1.24 -21.90 -13.11
N LYS A 147 0.03 -21.45 -12.81
CA LYS A 147 -1.21 -21.88 -13.51
C LYS A 147 -1.54 -21.02 -14.73
N HIS A 148 -0.80 -19.94 -14.97
CA HIS A 148 -1.12 -19.01 -16.03
C HIS A 148 -0.89 -19.64 -17.42
N PRO A 149 -1.80 -19.50 -18.39
CA PRO A 149 -1.65 -20.09 -19.74
C PRO A 149 -0.35 -19.72 -20.45
N LEU A 150 0.17 -18.55 -20.20
CA LEU A 150 1.42 -18.06 -20.79
C LEU A 150 2.67 -18.40 -19.97
N ARG A 151 2.55 -19.23 -18.91
CA ARG A 151 3.67 -19.56 -18.02
C ARG A 151 4.91 -20.04 -18.78
N HIS A 152 4.71 -20.83 -19.82
CA HIS A 152 5.79 -21.42 -20.64
C HIS A 152 6.61 -20.39 -21.43
N HIS A 153 6.17 -19.14 -21.54
CA HIS A 153 6.92 -18.06 -22.17
C HIS A 153 7.92 -17.38 -21.24
N PHE A 154 7.86 -17.69 -19.94
CA PHE A 154 8.69 -17.04 -18.92
C PHE A 154 9.71 -18.01 -18.33
N PRO A 155 10.87 -17.51 -17.87
CA PRO A 155 11.89 -18.34 -17.27
C PRO A 155 11.41 -19.00 -15.96
N PRO A 156 12.11 -20.06 -15.49
CA PRO A 156 11.85 -20.65 -14.20
C PRO A 156 12.03 -19.63 -13.07
N PHE A 157 11.19 -19.70 -12.05
CA PHE A 157 11.31 -18.86 -10.87
C PHE A 157 12.53 -19.26 -10.04
N ALA A 158 13.36 -18.28 -9.63
CA ALA A 158 14.61 -18.53 -8.91
C ALA A 158 14.43 -18.68 -7.39
N GLY A 159 13.19 -18.72 -6.90
CA GLY A 159 12.90 -18.94 -5.47
C GLY A 159 12.81 -17.66 -4.63
N PHE A 160 12.55 -17.86 -3.35
CA PHE A 160 12.52 -16.79 -2.34
C PHE A 160 13.89 -16.64 -1.70
N ARG A 161 14.28 -15.41 -1.38
CA ARG A 161 15.54 -15.10 -0.70
C ARG A 161 15.31 -14.11 0.43
N VAL A 162 15.59 -14.50 1.65
CA VAL A 162 15.55 -13.58 2.80
C VAL A 162 16.72 -12.61 2.74
N VAL A 163 16.44 -11.34 2.97
CA VAL A 163 17.40 -10.24 2.96
C VAL A 163 17.17 -9.38 4.20
N GLU A 164 18.23 -9.01 4.90
CA GLU A 164 18.11 -8.09 6.04
C GLU A 164 17.77 -6.66 5.57
N SER A 165 16.85 -6.01 6.28
CA SER A 165 16.40 -4.65 5.98
C SER A 165 17.54 -3.64 6.01
N SER A 166 18.49 -3.79 6.95
CA SER A 166 19.67 -2.94 7.07
C SER A 166 20.57 -2.96 5.82
N SER A 167 20.64 -4.11 5.13
CA SER A 167 21.41 -4.26 3.90
C SER A 167 20.68 -3.77 2.65
N TYR A 168 19.34 -3.76 2.69
CA TYR A 168 18.50 -3.38 1.56
C TYR A 168 18.18 -1.88 1.53
N TYR A 169 17.80 -1.31 2.67
CA TYR A 169 17.38 0.09 2.79
C TYR A 169 18.44 1.00 3.44
N GLY A 170 19.55 0.43 3.90
CA GLY A 170 20.59 1.17 4.61
C GLY A 170 20.37 1.28 6.12
N LYS A 171 21.39 1.81 6.81
CA LYS A 171 21.36 1.96 8.28
C LYS A 171 20.24 2.91 8.71
N GLY A 172 19.42 2.48 9.65
CA GLY A 172 18.36 3.28 10.26
C GLY A 172 16.98 3.11 9.64
N TYR A 173 16.82 2.17 8.71
CA TYR A 173 15.50 1.73 8.31
C TYR A 173 14.82 1.00 9.49
N GLN A 174 13.56 1.33 9.71
CA GLN A 174 12.71 0.65 10.68
C GLN A 174 11.36 0.40 9.98
N ASP A 175 10.97 -0.86 9.88
CA ASP A 175 9.64 -1.16 9.36
C ASP A 175 8.56 -0.83 10.39
N VAL A 176 7.36 -0.59 9.92
CA VAL A 176 6.20 -0.30 10.76
C VAL A 176 5.33 -1.54 10.71
N GLU A 177 5.11 -2.16 11.85
CA GLU A 177 4.06 -3.15 12.02
C GLU A 177 2.72 -2.40 12.03
N HIS A 178 1.79 -2.87 11.23
CA HIS A 178 0.42 -2.35 11.16
C HIS A 178 -0.56 -3.43 11.57
#